data_b92f8dfcf5ec0343ae31bba4db23b86a
#
_entry.id   b92f8dfcf5ec0343ae31bba4db23b86a
#
_cell.length_a   1.000
_cell.length_b   1.000
_cell.length_c   1.000
_cell.angle_alpha   90.00
_cell.angle_beta   90.00
_cell.angle_gamma   90.00
#
_symmetry.space_group_name_H-M   'P 1'
#
loop_
_entity.id
_entity.type
_entity.pdbx_description
1 polymer ?
#
loop_
_entity_poly.entity_id
_entity_poly.type
_entity_poly.pdbx_seq_one_letter_code
_entity_poly.pdbx_strand_id
1 'polypeptide(L)'
;MSKRLLKSGIIVSAMTLVSRVLGLVRDVVIANLIGAGAAADVFLFANRIPNFLRRLFAEGAFSQAFVPVLAEYQKSGDLSKTREFIGKVSGTLGGLVTVVTLLAMIGSPVVAAIFGTGWFVDWLNDGPNAEKFMQASLLLKITFPYLWFVTFVALSGAILNTIGKFGVMSFSPVLLNIAMIATALWLAPQLENPDLGLAIGIFLGGLLQFLFQLPFLYQAKLLVKPKWAWHDEGVKKIRTLMIPALFGVSVSQINLLLDTFIASFLMTGSISWLYYSDRLLEFPLGLFGIAISTVILPTLARHHVNRDDNAKSAVDFRNTMDWGVRMILLLGVPAMIGIAVLAQPMLLVLFMRGSFTFSDVQSASYSLWGFNAGL
;
A
#
# COMPACT_ATOMS: atom_id res chain seq x y z
N MET A 1 24.39 -19.49 2.14
CA MET A 1 23.05 -19.26 1.51
C MET A 1 22.87 -20.20 0.32
N SER A 2 21.75 -20.92 0.21
CA SER A 2 21.54 -21.77 -0.96
C SER A 2 21.40 -20.92 -2.23
N LYS A 3 21.95 -21.37 -3.37
CA LYS A 3 21.86 -20.69 -4.69
C LYS A 3 20.38 -20.37 -5.05
N ARG A 4 19.45 -21.17 -4.56
CA ARG A 4 18.00 -20.97 -4.77
C ARG A 4 17.45 -19.75 -4.03
N LEU A 5 17.87 -19.53 -2.78
CA LEU A 5 17.46 -18.36 -1.99
C LEU A 5 18.02 -17.05 -2.59
N LEU A 6 19.28 -17.09 -3.03
CA LEU A 6 19.89 -15.91 -3.69
C LEU A 6 19.16 -15.58 -4.99
N LYS A 7 18.84 -16.57 -5.83
CA LYS A 7 18.07 -16.37 -7.07
C LYS A 7 16.69 -15.79 -6.80
N SER A 8 15.98 -16.30 -5.79
CA SER A 8 14.66 -15.79 -5.40
C SER A 8 14.75 -14.33 -4.90
N GLY A 9 15.78 -14.00 -4.11
CA GLY A 9 16.01 -12.64 -3.65
C GLY A 9 16.25 -11.65 -4.80
N ILE A 10 17.08 -12.04 -5.79
CA ILE A 10 17.34 -11.22 -6.98
C ILE A 10 16.05 -10.99 -7.78
N ILE A 11 15.24 -12.03 -7.99
CA ILE A 11 13.95 -11.90 -8.71
C ILE A 11 13.01 -10.94 -7.98
N VAL A 12 12.86 -11.09 -6.67
CA VAL A 12 12.00 -10.21 -5.86
C VAL A 12 12.49 -8.76 -5.94
N SER A 13 13.79 -8.53 -5.78
CA SER A 13 14.38 -7.18 -5.85
C SER A 13 14.21 -6.55 -7.24
N ALA A 14 14.42 -7.30 -8.30
CA ALA A 14 14.23 -6.83 -9.67
C ALA A 14 12.76 -6.47 -9.94
N MET A 15 11.80 -7.33 -9.55
CA MET A 15 10.37 -7.05 -9.72
C MET A 15 9.92 -5.86 -8.89
N THR A 16 10.44 -5.70 -7.67
CA THR A 16 10.17 -4.54 -6.83
C THR A 16 10.69 -3.26 -7.46
N LEU A 17 11.90 -3.28 -8.02
CA LEU A 17 12.46 -2.12 -8.73
C LEU A 17 11.61 -1.74 -9.94
N VAL A 18 11.25 -2.72 -10.78
CA VAL A 18 10.35 -2.50 -11.93
C VAL A 18 9.03 -1.89 -11.49
N SER A 19 8.43 -2.41 -10.42
CA SER A 19 7.18 -1.89 -9.86
C SER A 19 7.32 -0.45 -9.37
N ARG A 20 8.43 -0.09 -8.72
CA ARG A 20 8.70 1.29 -8.25
C ARG A 20 8.88 2.26 -9.42
N VAL A 21 9.63 1.87 -10.43
CA VAL A 21 9.81 2.69 -11.65
C VAL A 21 8.47 2.90 -12.35
N LEU A 22 7.70 1.83 -12.56
CA LEU A 22 6.36 1.96 -13.16
C LEU A 22 5.40 2.77 -12.29
N GLY A 23 5.53 2.69 -10.96
CA GLY A 23 4.77 3.54 -10.04
C GLY A 23 5.07 5.02 -10.23
N LEU A 24 6.34 5.38 -10.40
CA LEU A 24 6.73 6.76 -10.72
C LEU A 24 6.22 7.19 -12.10
N VAL A 25 6.35 6.35 -13.12
CA VAL A 25 5.81 6.62 -14.47
C VAL A 25 4.30 6.86 -14.41
N ARG A 26 3.57 6.02 -13.68
CA ARG A 26 2.13 6.20 -13.44
C ARG A 26 1.83 7.55 -12.82
N ASP A 27 2.56 7.94 -11.76
CA ASP A 27 2.33 9.19 -11.05
C ASP A 27 2.62 10.41 -11.94
N VAL A 28 3.65 10.33 -12.79
CA VAL A 28 3.94 11.34 -13.82
C VAL A 28 2.82 11.43 -14.86
N VAL A 29 2.31 10.30 -15.33
CA VAL A 29 1.19 10.27 -16.31
C VAL A 29 -0.09 10.86 -15.69
N ILE A 30 -0.40 10.53 -14.44
CA ILE A 30 -1.56 11.07 -13.72
C ILE A 30 -1.41 12.59 -13.52
N ALA A 31 -0.23 13.05 -13.08
CA ALA A 31 0.05 14.48 -12.92
C ALA A 31 -0.11 15.25 -14.23
N ASN A 32 0.37 14.68 -15.34
CA ASN A 32 0.21 15.27 -16.67
C ASN A 32 -1.26 15.37 -17.10
N LEU A 33 -2.08 14.36 -16.76
CA LEU A 33 -3.48 14.28 -17.18
C LEU A 33 -4.39 15.22 -16.38
N ILE A 34 -4.33 15.16 -15.05
CA ILE A 34 -5.28 15.84 -14.15
C ILE A 34 -4.64 16.90 -13.23
N GLY A 35 -3.32 17.06 -13.27
CA GLY A 35 -2.59 18.06 -12.49
C GLY A 35 -2.72 17.87 -10.98
N ALA A 36 -2.89 18.99 -10.26
CA ALA A 36 -3.16 19.05 -8.83
C ALA A 36 -4.46 19.82 -8.52
N GLY A 37 -5.46 19.70 -9.38
CA GLY A 37 -6.77 20.32 -9.24
C GLY A 37 -7.79 19.49 -8.48
N ALA A 38 -9.07 19.85 -8.57
CA ALA A 38 -10.18 19.17 -7.90
C ALA A 38 -10.28 17.68 -8.26
N ALA A 39 -10.15 17.33 -9.55
CA ALA A 39 -10.18 15.95 -10.02
C ALA A 39 -9.06 15.10 -9.41
N ALA A 40 -7.84 15.67 -9.31
CA ALA A 40 -6.71 15.00 -8.69
C ALA A 40 -6.91 14.76 -7.19
N ASP A 41 -7.37 15.79 -6.46
CA ASP A 41 -7.68 15.68 -5.03
C ASP A 41 -8.70 14.57 -4.76
N VAL A 42 -9.80 14.57 -5.51
CA VAL A 42 -10.89 13.59 -5.36
C VAL A 42 -10.40 12.18 -5.70
N PHE A 43 -9.65 12.03 -6.80
CA PHE A 43 -9.09 10.75 -7.19
C PHE A 43 -8.10 10.21 -6.14
N LEU A 44 -7.16 11.03 -5.69
CA LEU A 44 -6.17 10.65 -4.69
C LEU A 44 -6.81 10.32 -3.34
N PHE A 45 -7.83 11.07 -2.95
CA PHE A 45 -8.67 10.77 -1.79
C PHE A 45 -9.32 9.38 -1.93
N ALA A 46 -10.02 9.14 -3.05
CA ALA A 46 -10.70 7.87 -3.30
C ALA A 46 -9.74 6.67 -3.40
N ASN A 47 -8.50 6.89 -3.83
CA ASN A 47 -7.46 5.86 -3.86
C ASN A 47 -6.86 5.59 -2.48
N ARG A 48 -6.75 6.60 -1.61
CA ARG A 48 -6.14 6.49 -0.27
C ARG A 48 -6.87 5.54 0.65
N ILE A 49 -8.20 5.59 0.66
CA ILE A 49 -9.03 4.82 1.60
C ILE A 49 -8.98 3.31 1.33
N PRO A 50 -9.21 2.79 0.10
CA PRO A 50 -9.02 1.37 -0.19
C PRO A 50 -7.58 0.91 0.04
N ASN A 51 -6.57 1.74 -0.23
CA ASN A 51 -5.17 1.43 0.06
C ASN A 51 -4.88 1.34 1.56
N PHE A 52 -5.48 2.19 2.38
CA PHE A 52 -5.42 2.08 3.84
C PHE A 52 -5.96 0.72 4.29
N LEU A 53 -7.16 0.35 3.85
CA LEU A 53 -7.77 -0.94 4.20
C LEU A 53 -6.94 -2.12 3.68
N ARG A 54 -6.34 -2.02 2.50
CA ARG A 54 -5.42 -3.00 1.96
C ARG A 54 -4.20 -3.21 2.87
N ARG A 55 -3.54 -2.14 3.28
CA ARG A 55 -2.38 -2.21 4.18
C ARG A 55 -2.75 -2.79 5.54
N LEU A 56 -3.91 -2.42 6.04
CA LEU A 56 -4.42 -2.90 7.33
C LEU A 56 -4.73 -4.39 7.31
N PHE A 57 -5.55 -4.81 6.36
CA PHE A 57 -6.10 -6.17 6.33
C PHE A 57 -5.27 -7.15 5.51
N ALA A 58 -4.85 -6.77 4.30
CA ALA A 58 -4.28 -7.72 3.35
C ALA A 58 -2.77 -7.91 3.51
N GLU A 59 -1.99 -6.85 3.68
CA GLU A 59 -0.53 -6.94 3.69
C GLU A 59 0.05 -7.06 5.10
N GLY A 60 -0.57 -6.43 6.09
CA GLY A 60 -0.06 -6.37 7.46
C GLY A 60 -0.53 -7.53 8.32
N ALA A 61 -1.67 -7.36 8.97
CA ALA A 61 -2.16 -8.25 10.00
C ALA A 61 -2.52 -9.66 9.49
N PHE A 62 -3.14 -9.75 8.30
CA PHE A 62 -3.54 -11.04 7.74
C PHE A 62 -2.33 -11.93 7.41
N SER A 63 -1.33 -11.42 6.70
CA SER A 63 -0.16 -12.21 6.33
C SER A 63 0.63 -12.68 7.55
N GLN A 64 0.75 -11.84 8.58
CA GLN A 64 1.42 -12.20 9.84
C GLN A 64 0.70 -13.31 10.59
N ALA A 65 -0.63 -13.35 10.53
CA ALA A 65 -1.45 -14.36 11.18
C ALA A 65 -1.57 -15.65 10.35
N PHE A 66 -1.73 -15.53 9.02
CA PHE A 66 -2.02 -16.65 8.12
C PHE A 66 -0.82 -17.53 7.84
N VAL A 67 0.34 -16.93 7.54
CA VAL A 67 1.53 -17.69 7.10
C VAL A 67 2.01 -18.71 8.13
N PRO A 68 2.13 -18.39 9.44
CA PRO A 68 2.52 -19.37 10.45
C PRO A 68 1.54 -20.54 10.56
N VAL A 69 0.23 -20.25 10.53
CA VAL A 69 -0.80 -21.29 10.64
C VAL A 69 -0.80 -22.18 9.40
N LEU A 70 -0.68 -21.60 8.18
CA LEU A 70 -0.55 -22.38 6.95
C LEU A 70 0.67 -23.29 6.99
N ALA A 71 1.81 -22.82 7.50
CA ALA A 71 3.03 -23.60 7.61
C ALA A 71 2.85 -24.81 8.55
N GLU A 72 2.05 -24.71 9.61
CA GLU A 72 1.71 -25.85 10.48
C GLU A 72 0.94 -26.94 9.71
N TYR A 73 -0.05 -26.55 8.90
CA TYR A 73 -0.80 -27.50 8.06
C TYR A 73 0.09 -28.15 6.98
N GLN A 74 1.01 -27.39 6.41
CA GLN A 74 1.96 -27.92 5.42
C GLN A 74 2.99 -28.90 6.01
N LYS A 75 3.39 -28.74 7.28
CA LYS A 75 4.29 -29.67 7.97
C LYS A 75 3.72 -31.07 8.10
N SER A 76 2.40 -31.24 8.11
CA SER A 76 1.75 -32.55 8.17
C SER A 76 2.00 -33.39 6.91
N GLY A 77 2.47 -32.79 5.81
CA GLY A 77 2.68 -33.46 4.51
C GLY A 77 1.38 -33.85 3.80
N ASP A 78 0.22 -33.60 4.43
CA ASP A 78 -1.09 -33.93 3.88
C ASP A 78 -1.63 -32.76 3.04
N LEU A 79 -1.54 -32.90 1.73
CA LEU A 79 -2.05 -31.89 0.79
C LEU A 79 -3.56 -31.70 0.91
N SER A 80 -4.32 -32.74 1.28
CA SER A 80 -5.77 -32.66 1.42
C SER A 80 -6.16 -31.74 2.57
N LYS A 81 -5.51 -31.90 3.73
CA LYS A 81 -5.72 -31.02 4.91
C LYS A 81 -5.33 -29.57 4.62
N THR A 82 -4.20 -29.38 3.93
CA THR A 82 -3.76 -28.05 3.52
C THR A 82 -4.79 -27.39 2.58
N ARG A 83 -5.30 -28.12 1.61
CA ARG A 83 -6.34 -27.63 0.69
C ARG A 83 -7.66 -27.32 1.41
N GLU A 84 -8.07 -28.17 2.32
CA GLU A 84 -9.27 -27.95 3.12
C GLU A 84 -9.14 -26.68 3.96
N PHE A 85 -8.02 -26.50 4.63
CA PHE A 85 -7.71 -25.30 5.41
C PHE A 85 -7.74 -24.03 4.53
N ILE A 86 -7.07 -24.03 3.37
CA ILE A 86 -7.09 -22.91 2.42
C ILE A 86 -8.54 -22.62 1.99
N GLY A 87 -9.34 -23.63 1.71
CA GLY A 87 -10.75 -23.48 1.36
C GLY A 87 -11.58 -22.80 2.46
N LYS A 88 -11.37 -23.21 3.72
CA LYS A 88 -12.04 -22.61 4.89
C LYS A 88 -11.62 -21.15 5.10
N VAL A 89 -10.32 -20.86 5.01
CA VAL A 89 -9.81 -19.49 5.16
C VAL A 89 -10.31 -18.60 4.02
N SER A 90 -10.18 -19.05 2.76
CA SER A 90 -10.61 -18.28 1.60
C SER A 90 -12.12 -18.00 1.61
N GLY A 91 -12.94 -18.96 2.04
CA GLY A 91 -14.38 -18.78 2.14
C GLY A 91 -14.78 -17.82 3.26
N THR A 92 -14.17 -17.96 4.43
CA THR A 92 -14.46 -17.07 5.57
C THR A 92 -13.96 -15.66 5.33
N LEU A 93 -12.72 -15.50 4.87
CA LEU A 93 -12.15 -14.20 4.53
C LEU A 93 -12.90 -13.56 3.37
N GLY A 94 -13.19 -14.33 2.32
CA GLY A 94 -13.94 -13.87 1.16
C GLY A 94 -15.33 -13.39 1.51
N GLY A 95 -16.06 -14.12 2.35
CA GLY A 95 -17.38 -13.71 2.83
C GLY A 95 -17.32 -12.40 3.63
N LEU A 96 -16.38 -12.28 4.57
CA LEU A 96 -16.19 -11.06 5.35
C LEU A 96 -15.85 -9.86 4.46
N VAL A 97 -14.85 -10.02 3.58
CA VAL A 97 -14.42 -8.92 2.71
C VAL A 97 -15.52 -8.54 1.71
N THR A 98 -16.31 -9.50 1.24
CA THR A 98 -17.48 -9.20 0.39
C THR A 98 -18.48 -8.32 1.13
N VAL A 99 -18.84 -8.68 2.36
CA VAL A 99 -19.76 -7.87 3.18
C VAL A 99 -19.17 -6.47 3.42
N VAL A 100 -17.90 -6.39 3.84
CA VAL A 100 -17.22 -5.10 4.08
C VAL A 100 -17.18 -4.25 2.81
N THR A 101 -16.84 -4.82 1.66
CA THR A 101 -16.79 -4.11 0.38
C THR A 101 -18.16 -3.58 -0.02
N LEU A 102 -19.21 -4.40 0.08
CA LEU A 102 -20.58 -3.97 -0.24
C LEU A 102 -21.06 -2.87 0.70
N LEU A 103 -20.82 -3.02 2.01
CA LEU A 103 -21.16 -1.97 2.98
C LEU A 103 -20.38 -0.67 2.72
N ALA A 104 -19.10 -0.77 2.35
CA ALA A 104 -18.29 0.38 2.00
C ALA A 104 -18.75 1.07 0.70
N MET A 105 -19.16 0.29 -0.31
CA MET A 105 -19.74 0.83 -1.55
C MET A 105 -21.07 1.57 -1.28
N ILE A 106 -21.96 0.97 -0.50
CA ILE A 106 -23.25 1.58 -0.14
C ILE A 106 -23.00 2.79 0.76
N GLY A 107 -22.12 2.65 1.74
CA GLY A 107 -21.75 3.69 2.70
C GLY A 107 -20.70 4.68 2.20
N SER A 108 -20.35 4.69 0.90
CA SER A 108 -19.35 5.59 0.36
C SER A 108 -19.60 7.08 0.66
N PRO A 109 -20.87 7.60 0.69
CA PRO A 109 -21.12 8.97 1.12
C PRO A 109 -20.71 9.22 2.57
N VAL A 110 -20.96 8.23 3.46
CA VAL A 110 -20.58 8.33 4.88
C VAL A 110 -19.06 8.34 5.02
N VAL A 111 -18.37 7.47 4.28
CA VAL A 111 -16.90 7.44 4.26
C VAL A 111 -16.33 8.76 3.74
N ALA A 112 -16.90 9.29 2.66
CA ALA A 112 -16.54 10.60 2.11
C ALA A 112 -16.80 11.74 3.12
N ALA A 113 -17.90 11.69 3.87
CA ALA A 113 -18.22 12.68 4.89
C ALA A 113 -17.25 12.65 6.08
N ILE A 114 -16.82 11.46 6.52
CA ILE A 114 -15.90 11.29 7.65
C ILE A 114 -14.48 11.77 7.29
N PHE A 115 -13.94 11.35 6.16
CA PHE A 115 -12.55 11.65 5.79
C PHE A 115 -12.39 12.88 4.91
N GLY A 116 -13.42 13.30 4.20
CA GLY A 116 -13.53 14.53 3.43
C GLY A 116 -14.49 15.53 4.08
N THR A 117 -14.44 15.67 5.40
CA THR A 117 -15.40 16.48 6.18
C THR A 117 -15.46 17.94 5.71
N GLY A 118 -14.33 18.52 5.29
CA GLY A 118 -14.31 19.86 4.73
C GLY A 118 -15.20 19.98 3.49
N TRP A 119 -15.12 19.00 2.58
CA TRP A 119 -15.97 18.95 1.38
C TRP A 119 -17.43 18.64 1.70
N PHE A 120 -17.68 17.84 2.74
CA PHE A 120 -19.04 17.55 3.21
C PHE A 120 -19.71 18.80 3.82
N VAL A 121 -18.97 19.58 4.60
CA VAL A 121 -19.46 20.87 5.16
C VAL A 121 -19.74 21.86 4.03
N ASP A 122 -18.86 21.96 3.02
CA ASP A 122 -19.12 22.78 1.83
C ASP A 122 -20.36 22.30 1.08
N TRP A 123 -20.57 20.99 0.96
CA TRP A 123 -21.77 20.44 0.32
C TRP A 123 -23.06 20.81 1.06
N LEU A 124 -23.04 20.83 2.40
CA LEU A 124 -24.20 21.24 3.20
C LEU A 124 -24.52 22.73 3.10
N ASN A 125 -23.51 23.56 2.83
CA ASN A 125 -23.60 25.02 2.84
C ASN A 125 -23.44 25.65 1.44
N ASP A 126 -23.55 24.86 0.36
CA ASP A 126 -23.31 25.28 -1.03
C ASP A 126 -21.97 26.00 -1.23
N GLY A 127 -20.94 25.52 -0.51
CA GLY A 127 -19.58 26.04 -0.56
C GLY A 127 -18.80 25.62 -1.82
N PRO A 128 -17.58 26.15 -2.00
CA PRO A 128 -16.80 26.01 -3.23
C PRO A 128 -16.34 24.59 -3.55
N ASN A 129 -16.32 23.69 -2.58
CA ASN A 129 -15.90 22.30 -2.76
C ASN A 129 -17.06 21.29 -2.70
N ALA A 130 -18.31 21.76 -2.79
CA ALA A 130 -19.52 20.91 -2.69
C ALA A 130 -19.50 19.75 -3.69
N GLU A 131 -19.09 19.99 -4.93
CA GLU A 131 -19.01 18.98 -5.99
C GLU A 131 -18.00 17.87 -5.69
N LYS A 132 -16.89 18.20 -5.01
CA LYS A 132 -15.86 17.21 -4.64
C LYS A 132 -16.41 16.12 -3.73
N PHE A 133 -17.34 16.43 -2.84
CA PHE A 133 -17.96 15.43 -1.95
C PHE A 133 -18.74 14.39 -2.72
N MET A 134 -19.58 14.83 -3.66
CA MET A 134 -20.38 13.91 -4.49
C MET A 134 -19.49 13.04 -5.38
N GLN A 135 -18.49 13.66 -6.01
CA GLN A 135 -17.53 12.96 -6.86
C GLN A 135 -16.67 11.99 -6.07
N ALA A 136 -16.18 12.36 -4.88
CA ALA A 136 -15.45 11.47 -3.98
C ALA A 136 -16.27 10.25 -3.59
N SER A 137 -17.55 10.42 -3.26
CA SER A 137 -18.46 9.32 -2.97
C SER A 137 -18.62 8.36 -4.17
N LEU A 138 -18.73 8.91 -5.38
CA LEU A 138 -18.84 8.11 -6.60
C LEU A 138 -17.56 7.33 -6.88
N LEU A 139 -16.39 7.98 -6.80
CA LEU A 139 -15.11 7.32 -7.03
C LEU A 139 -14.84 6.24 -5.98
N LEU A 140 -15.21 6.45 -4.73
CA LEU A 140 -15.12 5.42 -3.69
C LEU A 140 -15.95 4.18 -4.03
N LYS A 141 -17.16 4.33 -4.57
CA LYS A 141 -17.96 3.17 -5.02
C LYS A 141 -17.23 2.33 -6.06
N ILE A 142 -16.51 2.99 -6.99
CA ILE A 142 -15.79 2.32 -8.06
C ILE A 142 -14.48 1.69 -7.55
N THR A 143 -13.81 2.32 -6.57
CA THR A 143 -12.52 1.85 -6.06
C THR A 143 -12.63 0.84 -4.93
N PHE A 144 -13.70 0.80 -4.14
CA PHE A 144 -13.87 -0.17 -3.05
C PHE A 144 -13.77 -1.64 -3.48
N PRO A 145 -14.29 -2.10 -4.64
CA PRO A 145 -14.09 -3.48 -5.09
C PRO A 145 -12.62 -3.90 -5.21
N TYR A 146 -11.70 -2.95 -5.37
CA TYR A 146 -10.26 -3.22 -5.31
C TYR A 146 -9.85 -3.90 -3.99
N LEU A 147 -10.48 -3.55 -2.86
CA LEU A 147 -10.22 -4.19 -1.57
C LEU A 147 -10.48 -5.70 -1.63
N TRP A 148 -11.55 -6.12 -2.30
CA TRP A 148 -11.87 -7.53 -2.48
C TRP A 148 -10.78 -8.25 -3.27
N PHE A 149 -10.43 -7.72 -4.44
CA PHE A 149 -9.38 -8.31 -5.28
C PHE A 149 -8.03 -8.40 -4.56
N VAL A 150 -7.58 -7.31 -3.95
CA VAL A 150 -6.26 -7.26 -3.33
C VAL A 150 -6.16 -8.16 -2.09
N THR A 151 -7.27 -8.40 -1.39
CA THR A 151 -7.30 -9.35 -0.28
C THR A 151 -7.04 -10.78 -0.78
N PHE A 152 -7.65 -11.18 -1.89
CA PHE A 152 -7.38 -12.48 -2.51
C PHE A 152 -5.99 -12.54 -3.16
N VAL A 153 -5.48 -11.43 -3.69
CA VAL A 153 -4.08 -11.31 -4.16
C VAL A 153 -3.12 -11.56 -3.00
N ALA A 154 -3.37 -10.99 -1.83
CA ALA A 154 -2.53 -11.20 -0.64
C ALA A 154 -2.61 -12.64 -0.12
N LEU A 155 -3.81 -13.23 -0.04
CA LEU A 155 -4.00 -14.63 0.33
C LEU A 155 -3.26 -15.57 -0.64
N SER A 156 -3.48 -15.39 -1.94
CA SER A 156 -2.83 -16.18 -2.99
C SER A 156 -1.32 -16.03 -2.97
N GLY A 157 -0.83 -14.79 -2.81
CA GLY A 157 0.58 -14.48 -2.69
C GLY A 157 1.23 -15.12 -1.47
N ALA A 158 0.55 -15.10 -0.31
CA ALA A 158 1.02 -15.78 0.90
C ALA A 158 1.14 -17.30 0.69
N ILE A 159 0.13 -17.92 0.06
CA ILE A 159 0.17 -19.35 -0.29
C ILE A 159 1.33 -19.65 -1.25
N LEU A 160 1.50 -18.87 -2.31
CA LEU A 160 2.56 -19.06 -3.31
C LEU A 160 3.97 -18.86 -2.72
N ASN A 161 4.10 -17.92 -1.77
CA ASN A 161 5.36 -17.68 -1.05
C ASN A 161 5.77 -18.87 -0.20
N THR A 162 4.83 -19.56 0.47
CA THR A 162 5.15 -20.73 1.30
C THR A 162 5.69 -21.91 0.46
N ILE A 163 5.36 -21.98 -0.83
CA ILE A 163 5.90 -22.98 -1.77
C ILE A 163 7.08 -22.47 -2.60
N GLY A 164 7.62 -21.29 -2.26
CA GLY A 164 8.82 -20.72 -2.90
C GLY A 164 8.59 -20.01 -4.24
N LYS A 165 7.34 -19.69 -4.62
CA LYS A 165 6.99 -18.94 -5.83
C LYS A 165 6.91 -17.42 -5.54
N PHE A 166 7.95 -16.83 -4.97
CA PHE A 166 7.99 -15.42 -4.54
C PHE A 166 7.80 -14.41 -5.69
N GLY A 167 8.25 -14.74 -6.89
CA GLY A 167 8.20 -13.83 -8.05
C GLY A 167 6.78 -13.45 -8.45
N VAL A 168 5.80 -14.34 -8.25
CA VAL A 168 4.39 -14.09 -8.63
C VAL A 168 3.79 -12.95 -7.81
N MET A 169 3.98 -12.98 -6.49
CA MET A 169 3.50 -11.91 -5.61
C MET A 169 4.22 -10.59 -5.89
N SER A 170 5.55 -10.64 -6.08
CA SER A 170 6.36 -9.44 -6.33
C SER A 170 6.07 -8.78 -7.68
N PHE A 171 5.56 -9.53 -8.67
CA PHE A 171 5.15 -8.99 -9.96
C PHE A 171 3.75 -8.36 -9.93
N SER A 172 2.87 -8.77 -9.02
CA SER A 172 1.48 -8.29 -8.97
C SER A 172 1.33 -6.76 -9.01
N PRO A 173 2.11 -5.94 -8.27
CA PRO A 173 1.99 -4.48 -8.31
C PRO A 173 2.32 -3.87 -9.68
N VAL A 174 3.11 -4.55 -10.51
CA VAL A 174 3.40 -4.13 -11.89
C VAL A 174 2.13 -4.07 -12.71
N LEU A 175 1.24 -5.06 -12.56
CA LEU A 175 -0.05 -5.13 -13.28
C LEU A 175 -0.98 -3.96 -12.91
N LEU A 176 -1.03 -3.58 -11.63
CA LEU A 176 -1.78 -2.40 -11.20
C LEU A 176 -1.27 -1.13 -11.89
N ASN A 177 0.05 -0.93 -11.88
CA ASN A 177 0.64 0.25 -12.52
C ASN A 177 0.38 0.27 -14.03
N ILE A 178 0.50 -0.86 -14.72
CA ILE A 178 0.18 -0.98 -16.15
C ILE A 178 -1.28 -0.66 -16.42
N ALA A 179 -2.22 -1.21 -15.63
CA ALA A 179 -3.65 -0.95 -15.79
C ALA A 179 -3.96 0.55 -15.60
N MET A 180 -3.40 1.17 -14.57
CA MET A 180 -3.60 2.59 -14.31
C MET A 180 -2.98 3.48 -15.40
N ILE A 181 -1.79 3.18 -15.89
CA ILE A 181 -1.17 3.90 -17.01
C ILE A 181 -2.04 3.75 -18.27
N ALA A 182 -2.48 2.54 -18.57
CA ALA A 182 -3.32 2.28 -19.73
C ALA A 182 -4.65 3.05 -19.67
N THR A 183 -5.33 3.03 -18.52
CA THR A 183 -6.58 3.78 -18.37
C THR A 183 -6.36 5.29 -18.37
N ALA A 184 -5.28 5.78 -17.82
CA ALA A 184 -4.92 7.20 -17.87
C ALA A 184 -4.66 7.69 -19.30
N LEU A 185 -4.03 6.88 -20.16
CA LEU A 185 -3.70 7.27 -21.52
C LEU A 185 -4.83 7.06 -22.52
N TRP A 186 -5.66 6.03 -22.34
CA TRP A 186 -6.66 5.65 -23.35
C TRP A 186 -8.09 5.87 -22.91
N LEU A 187 -8.46 5.60 -21.66
CA LEU A 187 -9.83 5.71 -21.19
C LEU A 187 -10.15 7.10 -20.63
N ALA A 188 -9.31 7.60 -19.74
CA ALA A 188 -9.55 8.85 -19.04
C ALA A 188 -9.74 10.07 -19.97
N PRO A 189 -8.97 10.22 -21.09
CA PRO A 189 -9.16 11.34 -22.02
C PRO A 189 -10.47 11.29 -22.79
N GLN A 190 -11.17 10.14 -22.81
CA GLN A 190 -12.45 9.98 -23.51
C GLN A 190 -13.67 10.26 -22.64
N LEU A 191 -13.43 10.48 -21.33
CA LEU A 191 -14.49 10.76 -20.35
C LEU A 191 -14.54 12.24 -20.02
N GLU A 192 -15.72 12.76 -19.75
CA GLU A 192 -15.91 14.14 -19.28
C GLU A 192 -15.14 14.38 -17.97
N ASN A 193 -15.11 13.37 -17.09
CA ASN A 193 -14.36 13.38 -15.83
C ASN A 193 -13.22 12.35 -15.92
N PRO A 194 -11.97 12.77 -16.17
CA PRO A 194 -10.82 11.86 -16.32
C PRO A 194 -10.52 11.01 -15.08
N ASP A 195 -10.84 11.49 -13.89
CA ASP A 195 -10.69 10.80 -12.61
C ASP A 195 -11.55 9.52 -12.52
N LEU A 196 -12.72 9.48 -13.19
CA LEU A 196 -13.49 8.24 -13.35
C LEU A 196 -12.68 7.16 -14.08
N GLY A 197 -11.98 7.53 -15.16
CA GLY A 197 -11.13 6.61 -15.90
C GLY A 197 -10.00 6.05 -15.03
N LEU A 198 -9.44 6.88 -14.15
CA LEU A 198 -8.41 6.46 -13.19
C LEU A 198 -8.98 5.54 -12.10
N ALA A 199 -10.18 5.81 -11.59
CA ALA A 199 -10.86 4.93 -10.63
C ALA A 199 -11.17 3.55 -11.24
N ILE A 200 -11.61 3.50 -12.50
CA ILE A 200 -11.78 2.25 -13.26
C ILE A 200 -10.43 1.54 -13.42
N GLY A 201 -9.33 2.29 -13.60
CA GLY A 201 -7.97 1.75 -13.64
C GLY A 201 -7.56 1.01 -12.38
N ILE A 202 -7.94 1.51 -11.20
CA ILE A 202 -7.71 0.82 -9.92
C ILE A 202 -8.50 -0.50 -9.88
N PHE A 203 -9.77 -0.46 -10.25
CA PHE A 203 -10.62 -1.66 -10.30
C PHE A 203 -10.04 -2.72 -11.25
N LEU A 204 -9.72 -2.35 -12.48
CA LEU A 204 -9.13 -3.24 -13.48
C LEU A 204 -7.76 -3.76 -13.05
N GLY A 205 -6.94 -2.92 -12.43
CA GLY A 205 -5.66 -3.32 -11.87
C GLY A 205 -5.79 -4.39 -10.80
N GLY A 206 -6.74 -4.24 -9.88
CA GLY A 206 -7.06 -5.25 -8.87
C GLY A 206 -7.53 -6.58 -9.49
N LEU A 207 -8.43 -6.50 -10.45
CA LEU A 207 -8.92 -7.66 -11.19
C LEU A 207 -7.78 -8.39 -11.91
N LEU A 208 -6.93 -7.66 -12.63
CA LEU A 208 -5.78 -8.26 -13.34
C LEU A 208 -4.79 -8.92 -12.38
N GLN A 209 -4.49 -8.28 -11.25
CA GLN A 209 -3.65 -8.88 -10.21
C GLN A 209 -4.21 -10.20 -9.69
N PHE A 210 -5.51 -10.25 -9.44
CA PHE A 210 -6.19 -11.45 -8.97
C PHE A 210 -6.16 -12.56 -10.03
N LEU A 211 -6.60 -12.26 -11.24
CA LEU A 211 -6.62 -13.22 -12.35
C LEU A 211 -5.23 -13.76 -12.68
N PHE A 212 -4.20 -12.93 -12.61
CA PHE A 212 -2.81 -13.34 -12.85
C PHE A 212 -2.32 -14.43 -11.88
N GLN A 213 -2.78 -14.43 -10.63
CA GLN A 213 -2.32 -15.42 -9.64
C GLN A 213 -3.04 -16.77 -9.75
N LEU A 214 -4.26 -16.81 -10.31
CA LEU A 214 -5.05 -18.05 -10.38
C LEU A 214 -4.37 -19.21 -11.12
N PRO A 215 -3.71 -19.01 -12.29
CA PRO A 215 -2.99 -20.10 -12.97
C PRO A 215 -1.88 -20.72 -12.12
N PHE A 216 -1.18 -19.92 -11.32
CA PHE A 216 -0.11 -20.42 -10.46
C PHE A 216 -0.63 -21.23 -9.28
N LEU A 217 -1.79 -20.85 -8.71
CA LEU A 217 -2.48 -21.64 -7.70
C LEU A 217 -3.02 -22.94 -8.28
N TYR A 218 -3.56 -22.90 -9.50
CA TYR A 218 -4.05 -24.08 -10.19
C TYR A 218 -2.92 -25.10 -10.44
N GLN A 219 -1.78 -24.65 -10.99
CA GLN A 219 -0.58 -25.46 -11.19
C GLN A 219 -0.06 -26.08 -9.89
N ALA A 220 -0.14 -25.33 -8.79
CA ALA A 220 0.26 -25.80 -7.46
C ALA A 220 -0.77 -26.75 -6.82
N LYS A 221 -1.92 -26.99 -7.47
CA LYS A 221 -3.07 -27.74 -6.93
C LYS A 221 -3.63 -27.15 -5.63
N LEU A 222 -3.44 -25.84 -5.41
CA LEU A 222 -3.88 -25.10 -4.24
C LEU A 222 -5.04 -24.15 -4.55
N LEU A 223 -5.54 -24.14 -5.78
CA LEU A 223 -6.81 -23.50 -6.12
C LEU A 223 -7.95 -24.40 -5.62
N VAL A 224 -8.68 -23.92 -4.63
CA VAL A 224 -9.72 -24.68 -3.94
C VAL A 224 -11.02 -23.90 -3.88
N LYS A 225 -12.16 -24.61 -3.77
CA LYS A 225 -13.46 -23.97 -3.60
C LYS A 225 -13.54 -23.33 -2.20
N PRO A 226 -13.91 -22.03 -2.10
CA PRO A 226 -14.12 -21.36 -0.83
C PRO A 226 -15.24 -22.04 -0.01
N LYS A 227 -15.02 -22.22 1.30
CA LYS A 227 -15.99 -22.78 2.25
C LYS A 227 -16.08 -21.86 3.46
N TRP A 228 -17.26 -21.41 3.81
CA TRP A 228 -17.45 -20.67 5.05
C TRP A 228 -17.23 -21.57 6.27
N ALA A 229 -16.35 -21.19 7.17
CA ALA A 229 -15.97 -21.98 8.34
C ALA A 229 -15.52 -21.11 9.52
N TRP A 230 -16.41 -20.24 9.99
CA TRP A 230 -16.14 -19.27 11.06
C TRP A 230 -15.62 -19.89 12.36
N HIS A 231 -16.09 -21.10 12.70
CA HIS A 231 -15.78 -21.80 13.95
C HIS A 231 -14.65 -22.81 13.84
N ASP A 232 -14.03 -22.95 12.66
CA ASP A 232 -12.89 -23.85 12.46
C ASP A 232 -11.69 -23.38 13.30
N GLU A 233 -10.96 -24.32 13.90
CA GLU A 233 -9.83 -24.03 14.79
C GLU A 233 -8.72 -23.23 14.11
N GLY A 234 -8.38 -23.57 12.87
CA GLY A 234 -7.36 -22.84 12.10
C GLY A 234 -7.79 -21.41 11.77
N VAL A 235 -9.07 -21.21 11.40
CA VAL A 235 -9.64 -19.89 11.16
C VAL A 235 -9.70 -19.08 12.46
N LYS A 236 -10.09 -19.70 13.57
CA LYS A 236 -10.09 -19.07 14.91
C LYS A 236 -8.69 -18.63 15.31
N LYS A 237 -7.68 -19.47 15.06
CA LYS A 237 -6.28 -19.15 15.36
C LYS A 237 -5.79 -17.94 14.56
N ILE A 238 -6.09 -17.89 13.25
CA ILE A 238 -5.78 -16.72 12.41
C ILE A 238 -6.43 -15.45 12.98
N ARG A 239 -7.72 -15.50 13.30
CA ARG A 239 -8.47 -14.38 13.86
C ARG A 239 -7.86 -13.87 15.16
N THR A 240 -7.48 -14.76 16.07
CA THR A 240 -6.85 -14.41 17.35
C THR A 240 -5.48 -13.74 17.16
N LEU A 241 -4.68 -14.23 16.21
CA LEU A 241 -3.37 -13.63 15.88
C LEU A 241 -3.50 -12.30 15.12
N MET A 242 -4.56 -12.14 14.32
CA MET A 242 -4.77 -10.96 13.48
C MET A 242 -5.16 -9.73 14.31
N ILE A 243 -5.92 -9.88 15.40
CA ILE A 243 -6.39 -8.75 16.22
C ILE A 243 -5.23 -7.89 16.75
N PRO A 244 -4.22 -8.44 17.46
CA PRO A 244 -3.08 -7.66 17.92
C PRO A 244 -2.27 -7.05 16.76
N ALA A 245 -2.11 -7.79 15.65
CA ALA A 245 -1.40 -7.32 14.47
C ALA A 245 -2.12 -6.13 13.79
N LEU A 246 -3.46 -6.12 13.78
CA LEU A 246 -4.26 -4.99 13.31
C LEU A 246 -3.96 -3.72 14.11
N PHE A 247 -3.89 -3.79 15.43
CA PHE A 247 -3.55 -2.65 16.27
C PHE A 247 -2.15 -2.11 15.93
N GLY A 248 -1.16 -2.98 15.80
CA GLY A 248 0.22 -2.58 15.46
C GLY A 248 0.33 -1.86 14.11
N VAL A 249 -0.41 -2.33 13.10
CA VAL A 249 -0.41 -1.71 11.76
C VAL A 249 -1.25 -0.44 11.72
N SER A 250 -2.34 -0.37 12.50
CA SER A 250 -3.29 0.75 12.48
C SER A 250 -2.63 2.08 12.85
N VAL A 251 -1.76 2.09 13.85
CA VAL A 251 -1.14 3.33 14.37
C VAL A 251 -0.40 4.09 13.27
N SER A 252 0.38 3.40 12.44
CA SER A 252 1.12 4.02 11.35
C SER A 252 0.22 4.49 10.19
N GLN A 253 -0.97 3.88 10.04
CA GLN A 253 -1.88 4.19 8.95
C GLN A 253 -2.89 5.29 9.29
N ILE A 254 -3.19 5.51 10.59
CA ILE A 254 -4.13 6.55 11.04
C ILE A 254 -3.63 7.94 10.67
N ASN A 255 -2.33 8.22 10.77
CA ASN A 255 -1.76 9.51 10.39
C ASN A 255 -2.10 9.88 8.93
N LEU A 256 -2.04 8.92 8.03
CA LEU A 256 -2.33 9.11 6.61
C LEU A 256 -3.81 9.53 6.36
N LEU A 257 -4.72 9.03 7.18
CA LEU A 257 -6.13 9.40 7.13
C LEU A 257 -6.38 10.77 7.80
N LEU A 258 -5.68 11.07 8.90
CA LEU A 258 -5.72 12.38 9.54
C LEU A 258 -5.22 13.49 8.60
N ASP A 259 -4.11 13.23 7.88
CA ASP A 259 -3.61 14.16 6.86
C ASP A 259 -4.67 14.43 5.78
N THR A 260 -5.38 13.38 5.35
CA THR A 260 -6.45 13.51 4.35
C THR A 260 -7.64 14.30 4.90
N PHE A 261 -8.04 14.00 6.13
CA PHE A 261 -9.10 14.73 6.82
C PHE A 261 -8.77 16.23 6.95
N ILE A 262 -7.57 16.56 7.44
CA ILE A 262 -7.12 17.97 7.58
C ILE A 262 -7.05 18.63 6.20
N ALA A 263 -6.47 17.95 5.21
CA ALA A 263 -6.33 18.52 3.87
C ALA A 263 -7.67 18.78 3.17
N SER A 264 -8.75 18.11 3.57
CA SER A 264 -10.11 18.36 3.03
C SER A 264 -10.66 19.76 3.37
N PHE A 265 -10.14 20.42 4.40
CA PHE A 265 -10.48 21.79 4.78
C PHE A 265 -9.61 22.85 4.09
N LEU A 266 -8.54 22.42 3.43
CA LEU A 266 -7.60 23.32 2.79
C LEU A 266 -8.02 23.61 1.33
N MET A 267 -7.27 24.50 0.69
CA MET A 267 -7.52 24.87 -0.70
C MET A 267 -7.37 23.67 -1.65
N THR A 268 -8.04 23.77 -2.78
CA THR A 268 -7.95 22.79 -3.88
C THR A 268 -6.49 22.59 -4.29
N GLY A 269 -6.08 21.32 -4.44
CA GLY A 269 -4.71 20.94 -4.74
C GLY A 269 -3.94 20.40 -3.52
N SER A 270 -4.39 20.68 -2.29
CA SER A 270 -3.64 20.33 -1.08
C SER A 270 -3.41 18.83 -0.92
N ILE A 271 -4.40 17.98 -1.22
CA ILE A 271 -4.24 16.51 -1.17
C ILE A 271 -3.23 16.05 -2.22
N SER A 272 -3.27 16.66 -3.40
CA SER A 272 -2.38 16.33 -4.52
C SER A 272 -0.95 16.78 -4.23
N TRP A 273 -0.73 17.98 -3.72
CA TRP A 273 0.61 18.47 -3.38
C TRP A 273 1.26 17.62 -2.27
N LEU A 274 0.50 17.25 -1.24
CA LEU A 274 0.97 16.31 -0.21
C LEU A 274 1.33 14.96 -0.80
N TYR A 275 0.52 14.42 -1.71
CA TYR A 275 0.77 13.14 -2.35
C TYR A 275 2.08 13.12 -3.16
N TYR A 276 2.28 14.12 -4.05
CA TYR A 276 3.48 14.16 -4.88
C TYR A 276 4.74 14.44 -4.06
N SER A 277 4.63 15.20 -2.97
CA SER A 277 5.73 15.45 -2.04
C SER A 277 6.13 14.18 -1.28
N ASP A 278 5.16 13.44 -0.75
CA ASP A 278 5.38 12.17 -0.04
C ASP A 278 6.06 11.14 -0.95
N ARG A 279 5.69 11.10 -2.24
CA ARG A 279 6.33 10.24 -3.24
C ARG A 279 7.82 10.46 -3.40
N LEU A 280 8.27 11.71 -3.37
CA LEU A 280 9.70 12.03 -3.46
C LEU A 280 10.43 11.66 -2.17
N LEU A 281 9.79 11.83 -1.03
CA LEU A 281 10.35 11.46 0.27
C LEU A 281 10.47 9.95 0.47
N GLU A 282 9.51 9.17 -0.05
CA GLU A 282 9.56 7.70 0.01
C GLU A 282 10.82 7.11 -0.67
N PHE A 283 11.44 7.83 -1.60
CA PHE A 283 12.57 7.31 -2.36
C PHE A 283 13.82 7.11 -1.48
N PRO A 284 14.35 8.13 -0.78
CA PRO A 284 15.48 7.92 0.13
C PRO A 284 15.12 7.06 1.35
N LEU A 285 13.91 7.20 1.92
CA LEU A 285 13.44 6.36 3.01
C LEU A 285 13.43 4.87 2.62
N GLY A 286 12.92 4.57 1.43
CA GLY A 286 12.86 3.20 0.92
C GLY A 286 14.23 2.62 0.59
N LEU A 287 15.17 3.46 0.13
CA LEU A 287 16.52 3.02 -0.23
C LEU A 287 17.41 2.80 0.99
N PHE A 288 17.44 3.75 1.92
CA PHE A 288 18.36 3.73 3.05
C PHE A 288 17.72 3.19 4.34
N GLY A 289 16.54 3.69 4.70
CA GLY A 289 15.87 3.32 5.94
C GLY A 289 15.52 1.83 6.01
N ILE A 290 14.90 1.29 4.96
CA ILE A 290 14.53 -0.13 4.91
C ILE A 290 15.78 -1.01 4.83
N ALA A 291 16.79 -0.64 4.04
CA ALA A 291 18.02 -1.42 3.91
C ALA A 291 18.76 -1.55 5.26
N ILE A 292 18.91 -0.45 5.97
CA ILE A 292 19.57 -0.42 7.29
C ILE A 292 18.76 -1.22 8.32
N SER A 293 17.44 -0.99 8.38
CA SER A 293 16.54 -1.69 9.31
C SER A 293 16.56 -3.21 9.10
N THR A 294 16.60 -3.67 7.85
CA THR A 294 16.62 -5.10 7.51
C THR A 294 17.86 -5.81 8.03
N VAL A 295 18.98 -5.11 8.10
CA VAL A 295 20.27 -5.65 8.61
C VAL A 295 20.36 -5.56 10.13
N ILE A 296 19.93 -4.44 10.71
CA ILE A 296 20.11 -4.14 12.13
C ILE A 296 19.12 -4.88 13.02
N LEU A 297 17.83 -4.91 12.65
CA LEU A 297 16.78 -5.46 13.51
C LEU A 297 17.00 -6.92 13.90
N PRO A 298 17.38 -7.86 13.00
CA PRO A 298 17.65 -9.24 13.38
C PRO A 298 18.87 -9.35 14.32
N THR A 299 19.87 -8.51 14.12
CA THR A 299 21.09 -8.50 14.95
C THR A 299 20.78 -7.98 16.36
N LEU A 300 20.04 -6.88 16.45
CA LEU A 300 19.59 -6.33 17.74
C LEU A 300 18.69 -7.31 18.49
N ALA A 301 17.78 -7.97 17.80
CA ALA A 301 16.89 -8.98 18.41
C ALA A 301 17.70 -10.14 19.03
N ARG A 302 18.74 -10.63 18.35
CA ARG A 302 19.61 -11.69 18.88
C ARG A 302 20.39 -11.21 20.12
N HIS A 303 20.94 -10.00 20.09
CA HIS A 303 21.67 -9.45 21.23
C HIS A 303 20.74 -9.13 22.40
N HIS A 304 19.50 -8.74 22.14
CA HIS A 304 18.51 -8.49 23.18
C HIS A 304 18.13 -9.76 23.95
N VAL A 305 17.85 -10.86 23.25
CA VAL A 305 17.51 -12.16 23.87
C VAL A 305 18.64 -12.67 24.77
N ASN A 306 19.90 -12.43 24.41
CA ASN A 306 21.07 -12.90 25.15
C ASN A 306 21.62 -11.86 26.16
N ARG A 307 20.93 -10.74 26.34
CA ARG A 307 21.41 -9.59 27.11
C ARG A 307 21.56 -9.89 28.59
N ASP A 308 20.62 -10.63 29.16
CA ASP A 308 20.57 -10.92 30.59
C ASP A 308 21.59 -12.01 30.99
N ASP A 309 22.02 -12.85 30.04
CA ASP A 309 22.92 -13.97 30.28
C ASP A 309 24.39 -13.62 30.04
N ASN A 310 24.67 -12.50 29.33
CA ASN A 310 26.07 -12.18 28.93
C ASN A 310 26.32 -10.68 28.76
N ALA A 311 27.21 -10.13 29.61
CA ALA A 311 27.64 -8.72 29.57
C ALA A 311 28.19 -8.30 28.18
N LYS A 312 28.84 -9.22 27.46
CA LYS A 312 29.31 -8.98 26.09
C LYS A 312 28.15 -8.71 25.14
N SER A 313 27.03 -9.40 25.28
CA SER A 313 25.83 -9.22 24.44
C SER A 313 25.18 -7.85 24.63
N ALA A 314 25.25 -7.28 25.84
CA ALA A 314 24.81 -5.91 26.12
C ALA A 314 25.71 -4.85 25.44
N VAL A 315 27.03 -5.08 25.43
CA VAL A 315 27.98 -4.21 24.71
C VAL A 315 27.78 -4.30 23.21
N ASP A 316 27.59 -5.50 22.66
CA ASP A 316 27.36 -5.72 21.23
C ASP A 316 25.99 -5.13 20.76
N PHE A 317 24.98 -5.18 21.61
CA PHE A 317 23.70 -4.50 21.37
C PHE A 317 23.89 -2.98 21.25
N ARG A 318 24.61 -2.37 22.22
CA ARG A 318 24.88 -0.94 22.19
C ARG A 318 25.71 -0.53 20.98
N ASN A 319 26.75 -1.29 20.64
CA ASN A 319 27.57 -1.03 19.47
C ASN A 319 26.80 -1.13 18.16
N THR A 320 25.91 -2.11 18.04
CA THR A 320 25.03 -2.28 16.87
C THR A 320 24.06 -1.12 16.76
N MET A 321 23.47 -0.66 17.86
CA MET A 321 22.61 0.53 17.89
C MET A 321 23.37 1.79 17.48
N ASP A 322 24.55 2.03 18.07
CA ASP A 322 25.39 3.20 17.78
C ASP A 322 25.80 3.21 16.29
N TRP A 323 26.22 2.06 15.76
CA TRP A 323 26.51 1.92 14.34
C TRP A 323 25.29 2.22 13.47
N GLY A 324 24.12 1.71 13.82
CA GLY A 324 22.88 1.95 13.10
C GLY A 324 22.50 3.41 13.06
N VAL A 325 22.52 4.09 14.20
CA VAL A 325 22.25 5.53 14.30
C VAL A 325 23.25 6.35 13.47
N ARG A 326 24.53 6.04 13.53
CA ARG A 326 25.56 6.72 12.72
C ARG A 326 25.32 6.52 11.23
N MET A 327 24.95 5.32 10.79
CA MET A 327 24.66 5.05 9.38
C MET A 327 23.41 5.78 8.90
N ILE A 328 22.35 5.82 9.72
CA ILE A 328 21.14 6.59 9.42
C ILE A 328 21.46 8.08 9.29
N LEU A 329 22.23 8.64 10.22
CA LEU A 329 22.63 10.05 10.15
C LEU A 329 23.55 10.33 8.96
N LEU A 330 24.52 9.46 8.69
CA LEU A 330 25.45 9.61 7.58
C LEU A 330 24.78 9.63 6.21
N LEU A 331 23.72 8.85 6.02
CA LEU A 331 22.99 8.76 4.77
C LEU A 331 21.75 9.67 4.76
N GLY A 332 21.04 9.77 5.87
CA GLY A 332 19.82 10.54 6.00
C GLY A 332 20.04 12.05 5.95
N VAL A 333 21.05 12.57 6.68
CA VAL A 333 21.31 14.02 6.70
C VAL A 333 21.69 14.57 5.31
N PRO A 334 22.60 13.97 4.54
CA PRO A 334 22.85 14.40 3.16
C PRO A 334 21.62 14.26 2.24
N ALA A 335 20.83 13.18 2.41
CA ALA A 335 19.61 13.01 1.64
C ALA A 335 18.58 14.09 1.96
N MET A 336 18.40 14.42 3.24
CA MET A 336 17.54 15.51 3.71
C MET A 336 17.96 16.85 3.12
N ILE A 337 19.25 17.19 3.20
CA ILE A 337 19.78 18.43 2.61
C ILE A 337 19.58 18.42 1.07
N GLY A 338 19.88 17.30 0.42
CA GLY A 338 19.68 17.14 -1.01
C GLY A 338 18.22 17.37 -1.44
N ILE A 339 17.26 16.79 -0.72
CA ILE A 339 15.83 17.02 -0.97
C ILE A 339 15.46 18.48 -0.71
N ALA A 340 15.94 19.08 0.39
CA ALA A 340 15.63 20.48 0.71
C ALA A 340 16.07 21.43 -0.41
N VAL A 341 17.28 21.24 -0.95
CA VAL A 341 17.86 22.06 -2.00
C VAL A 341 17.21 21.76 -3.36
N LEU A 342 16.96 20.49 -3.66
CA LEU A 342 16.49 20.02 -4.96
C LEU A 342 14.97 19.85 -5.04
N ALA A 343 14.21 20.18 -3.98
CA ALA A 343 12.76 20.01 -3.95
C ALA A 343 12.05 20.54 -5.19
N GLN A 344 12.24 21.83 -5.46
CA GLN A 344 11.63 22.48 -6.61
C GLN A 344 12.14 21.98 -7.95
N PRO A 345 13.46 21.85 -8.21
CA PRO A 345 13.99 21.24 -9.43
C PRO A 345 13.48 19.81 -9.69
N MET A 346 13.39 18.98 -8.66
CA MET A 346 12.88 17.61 -8.79
C MET A 346 11.41 17.60 -9.21
N LEU A 347 10.58 18.39 -8.56
CA LEU A 347 9.15 18.50 -8.90
C LEU A 347 8.95 19.07 -10.31
N LEU A 348 9.75 20.08 -10.69
CA LEU A 348 9.76 20.64 -12.06
C LEU A 348 10.05 19.58 -13.12
N VAL A 349 11.13 18.83 -12.95
CA VAL A 349 11.57 17.85 -13.95
C VAL A 349 10.62 16.66 -14.04
N LEU A 350 10.09 16.20 -12.90
CA LEU A 350 9.27 14.99 -12.86
C LEU A 350 7.81 15.27 -13.21
N PHE A 351 7.21 16.32 -12.66
CA PHE A 351 5.75 16.49 -12.68
C PHE A 351 5.25 17.69 -13.47
N MET A 352 6.05 18.76 -13.67
CA MET A 352 5.60 19.96 -14.40
C MET A 352 5.40 19.65 -15.88
N ARG A 353 4.27 19.03 -16.22
CA ARG A 353 3.84 18.70 -17.58
C ARG A 353 2.32 18.72 -17.65
N GLY A 354 1.77 19.11 -18.82
CA GLY A 354 0.33 19.12 -19.06
C GLY A 354 -0.42 19.96 -18.03
N SER A 355 -1.30 19.34 -17.28
CA SER A 355 -2.16 20.00 -16.29
C SER A 355 -1.45 20.35 -14.98
N PHE A 356 -0.23 19.87 -14.72
CA PHE A 356 0.52 20.20 -13.51
C PHE A 356 1.36 21.46 -13.74
N THR A 357 0.99 22.53 -13.09
CA THR A 357 1.49 23.89 -13.32
C THR A 357 2.70 24.24 -12.47
N PHE A 358 3.36 25.36 -12.75
CA PHE A 358 4.44 25.89 -11.90
C PHE A 358 3.96 26.28 -10.49
N SER A 359 2.73 26.77 -10.35
CA SER A 359 2.13 27.05 -9.05
C SER A 359 1.99 25.77 -8.20
N ASP A 360 1.65 24.64 -8.85
CA ASP A 360 1.58 23.34 -8.17
C ASP A 360 2.96 22.87 -7.71
N VAL A 361 3.99 23.12 -8.53
CA VAL A 361 5.38 22.82 -8.14
C VAL A 361 5.79 23.61 -6.91
N GLN A 362 5.46 24.91 -6.83
CA GLN A 362 5.76 25.72 -5.66
C GLN A 362 5.05 25.19 -4.41
N SER A 363 3.75 24.96 -4.50
CA SER A 363 2.94 24.46 -3.37
C SER A 363 3.40 23.06 -2.90
N ALA A 364 3.68 22.15 -3.84
CA ALA A 364 4.25 20.86 -3.52
C ALA A 364 5.67 20.96 -2.92
N SER A 365 6.48 21.96 -3.33
CA SER A 365 7.80 22.19 -2.72
C SER A 365 7.70 22.58 -1.25
N TYR A 366 6.76 23.43 -0.89
CA TYR A 366 6.50 23.78 0.52
C TYR A 366 6.08 22.54 1.34
N SER A 367 5.20 21.72 0.80
CA SER A 367 4.80 20.47 1.43
C SER A 367 6.00 19.52 1.60
N LEU A 368 6.86 19.43 0.59
CA LEU A 368 8.06 18.59 0.63
C LEU A 368 9.05 19.08 1.68
N TRP A 369 9.24 20.38 1.85
CA TRP A 369 10.08 20.93 2.91
C TRP A 369 9.53 20.62 4.31
N GLY A 370 8.20 20.70 4.48
CA GLY A 370 7.54 20.30 5.71
C GLY A 370 7.78 18.83 6.07
N PHE A 371 7.58 17.92 5.12
CA PHE A 371 7.85 16.49 5.32
C PHE A 371 9.33 16.19 5.55
N ASN A 372 10.20 16.89 4.85
CA ASN A 372 11.66 16.69 4.93
C ASN A 372 12.23 17.01 6.32
N ALA A 373 11.59 17.90 7.07
CA ALA A 373 11.96 18.19 8.45
C ALA A 373 11.75 17.00 9.40
N GLY A 374 10.92 16.03 9.00
CA GLY A 374 10.66 14.79 9.74
C GLY A 374 11.49 13.57 9.28
N LEU A 375 12.36 13.73 8.28
CA LEU A 375 13.22 12.67 7.73
C LEU A 375 14.45 12.49 8.64
#